data_d58ce8d1193173d2b4b33ca8ab42b29b
#
_entry.id   d58ce8d1193173d2b4b33ca8ab42b29b
#
_cell.length_a   1.000
_cell.length_b   1.000
_cell.length_c   1.000
_cell.angle_alpha   90.00
_cell.angle_beta   90.00
_cell.angle_gamma   90.00
#
_symmetry.space_group_name_H-M   'P 1'
#
loop_
_entity.id
_entity.type
_entity.pdbx_description
1 polymer ?
#
loop_
_entity_poly.entity_id
_entity_poly.type
_entity_poly.pdbx_seq_one_letter_code
_entity_poly.pdbx_strand_id
1 'polypeptide(L)'
;MNKFTKIKERIRHVADFKKVNKEFFFSQLGMTSASFRGDKIDRPINSNAIEKLLHSYPDVNALWLLTGKGDMFYVQNNEVNETQKDYHKGKLKHIPLIGTSALLKSEEAKFFAAEDIIEYYSIPKFEIAQIEFLFSIDNEQSLQSPYKKGDLLGCKQLRNSTFIQWGKTFLIATKQGILVRKLFPVENENQFECRAEDLSTYPSFNIDRTEIISLSIVLGVVRME
;
A
#
# COMPACT_ATOMS: atom_id res chain seq x y z
N MET A 1 10.90 -29.78 8.01
CA MET A 1 11.68 -29.79 9.26
C MET A 1 12.72 -28.68 9.17
N ASN A 2 12.63 -27.66 10.02
CA ASN A 2 13.47 -26.45 9.89
C ASN A 2 14.93 -26.79 10.24
N LYS A 3 15.84 -26.58 9.29
CA LYS A 3 17.26 -26.95 9.35
C LYS A 3 18.06 -26.08 10.34
N PHE A 4 17.48 -24.95 10.79
CA PHE A 4 18.16 -23.95 11.63
C PHE A 4 17.49 -23.85 12.99
N THR A 5 18.12 -24.45 14.00
CA THR A 5 17.57 -24.52 15.35
C THR A 5 17.83 -23.26 16.19
N LYS A 6 18.91 -22.50 15.88
CA LYS A 6 19.37 -21.37 16.69
C LYS A 6 19.18 -20.04 15.99
N ILE A 7 18.89 -18.96 16.75
CA ILE A 7 18.70 -17.62 16.20
C ILE A 7 19.92 -17.16 15.38
N LYS A 8 21.13 -17.38 15.85
CA LYS A 8 22.35 -16.98 15.14
C LYS A 8 22.55 -17.73 13.83
N GLU A 9 22.11 -18.99 13.74
CA GLU A 9 22.12 -19.75 12.47
C GLU A 9 21.14 -19.12 11.48
N ARG A 10 19.95 -18.73 11.94
CA ARG A 10 18.96 -18.05 11.12
C ARG A 10 19.46 -16.68 10.62
N ILE A 11 20.13 -15.91 11.49
CA ILE A 11 20.76 -14.64 11.10
C ILE A 11 21.83 -14.84 10.01
N ARG A 12 22.67 -15.86 10.14
CA ARG A 12 23.63 -16.19 9.08
C ARG A 12 22.95 -16.56 7.77
N HIS A 13 21.85 -17.31 7.85
CA HIS A 13 21.10 -17.71 6.69
C HIS A 13 20.46 -16.50 5.97
N VAL A 14 19.98 -15.49 6.72
CA VAL A 14 19.53 -14.23 6.16
C VAL A 14 20.67 -13.53 5.39
N ALA A 15 21.88 -13.45 5.98
CA ALA A 15 23.03 -12.85 5.31
C ALA A 15 23.40 -13.58 4.02
N ASP A 16 23.38 -14.92 4.02
CA ASP A 16 23.67 -15.76 2.86
C ASP A 16 22.62 -15.56 1.75
N PHE A 17 21.36 -15.51 2.10
CA PHE A 17 20.27 -15.29 1.13
C PHE A 17 20.32 -13.90 0.50
N LYS A 18 20.59 -12.88 1.31
CA LYS A 18 20.73 -11.48 0.83
C LYS A 18 22.00 -11.25 0.03
N LYS A 19 22.92 -12.22 -0.04
CA LYS A 19 24.22 -12.13 -0.72
C LYS A 19 25.05 -10.90 -0.28
N VAL A 20 24.90 -10.48 0.97
CA VAL A 20 25.64 -9.36 1.55
C VAL A 20 26.95 -9.85 2.13
N ASN A 21 28.00 -9.01 2.08
CA ASN A 21 29.25 -9.32 2.76
C ASN A 21 28.99 -9.55 4.25
N LYS A 22 29.38 -10.72 4.77
CA LYS A 22 29.07 -11.14 6.14
C LYS A 22 29.68 -10.23 7.21
N GLU A 23 30.86 -9.71 6.99
CA GLU A 23 31.52 -8.82 7.94
C GLU A 23 30.76 -7.50 8.06
N PHE A 24 30.37 -6.94 6.91
CA PHE A 24 29.53 -5.74 6.86
C PHE A 24 28.17 -6.00 7.48
N PHE A 25 27.50 -7.09 7.14
CA PHE A 25 26.18 -7.46 7.70
C PHE A 25 26.22 -7.55 9.22
N PHE A 26 27.20 -8.28 9.79
CA PHE A 26 27.32 -8.42 11.23
C PHE A 26 27.73 -7.14 11.95
N SER A 27 28.54 -6.30 11.32
CA SER A 27 28.92 -5.00 11.88
C SER A 27 27.72 -4.06 12.03
N GLN A 28 26.76 -4.08 11.08
CA GLN A 28 25.50 -3.34 11.20
C GLN A 28 24.68 -3.75 12.43
N LEU A 29 24.76 -5.03 12.82
CA LEU A 29 24.10 -5.53 14.01
C LEU A 29 24.87 -5.20 15.32
N GLY A 30 26.03 -4.54 15.21
CA GLY A 30 26.94 -4.29 16.33
C GLY A 30 27.65 -5.55 16.80
N MET A 31 27.83 -6.56 15.91
CA MET A 31 28.44 -7.85 16.20
C MET A 31 29.61 -8.14 15.27
N THR A 32 30.49 -9.03 15.68
CA THR A 32 31.60 -9.50 14.83
C THR A 32 31.28 -10.86 14.21
N SER A 33 31.86 -11.18 13.07
CA SER A 33 31.68 -12.50 12.43
C SER A 33 32.13 -13.66 13.33
N ALA A 34 33.06 -13.40 14.26
CA ALA A 34 33.49 -14.38 15.27
C ALA A 34 32.35 -14.78 16.23
N SER A 35 31.36 -13.91 16.47
CA SER A 35 30.20 -14.19 17.32
C SER A 35 29.23 -15.23 16.74
N PHE A 36 29.42 -15.56 15.46
CA PHE A 36 28.57 -16.49 14.69
C PHE A 36 29.32 -17.79 14.30
N ARG A 37 30.47 -18.09 14.94
CA ARG A 37 31.30 -19.29 14.64
C ARG A 37 31.60 -20.08 15.91
N GLY A 38 31.80 -21.40 15.74
CA GLY A 38 32.15 -22.31 16.82
C GLY A 38 31.14 -22.26 17.97
N ASP A 39 31.62 -22.46 19.21
CA ASP A 39 30.81 -22.50 20.44
C ASP A 39 30.06 -21.17 20.72
N LYS A 40 30.47 -20.06 20.08
CA LYS A 40 29.82 -18.76 20.23
C LYS A 40 28.46 -18.69 19.57
N ILE A 41 28.13 -19.62 18.66
CA ILE A 41 26.83 -19.68 18.01
C ILE A 41 25.71 -20.06 19.00
N ASP A 42 26.09 -20.76 20.07
CA ASP A 42 25.19 -21.23 21.12
C ASP A 42 24.90 -20.18 22.19
N ARG A 43 25.72 -19.15 22.27
CA ARG A 43 25.52 -18.06 23.23
C ARG A 43 24.29 -17.22 22.86
N PRO A 44 23.57 -16.69 23.86
CA PRO A 44 22.45 -15.78 23.61
C PRO A 44 22.85 -14.63 22.70
N ILE A 45 21.89 -14.13 21.94
CA ILE A 45 22.03 -12.91 21.13
C ILE A 45 21.45 -11.73 21.88
N ASN A 46 22.06 -10.57 21.71
CA ASN A 46 21.57 -9.31 22.27
C ASN A 46 20.31 -8.87 21.52
N SER A 47 19.29 -8.42 22.27
CA SER A 47 18.03 -7.88 21.71
C SER A 47 18.28 -6.70 20.78
N ASN A 48 19.25 -5.81 21.07
CA ASN A 48 19.61 -4.70 20.19
C ASN A 48 20.11 -5.16 18.81
N ALA A 49 20.77 -6.33 18.73
CA ALA A 49 21.20 -6.89 17.44
C ALA A 49 20.00 -7.40 16.63
N ILE A 50 18.99 -7.96 17.30
CA ILE A 50 17.73 -8.38 16.64
C ILE A 50 16.97 -7.17 16.15
N GLU A 51 16.85 -6.11 16.98
CA GLU A 51 16.20 -4.86 16.63
C GLU A 51 16.84 -4.23 15.38
N LYS A 52 18.17 -4.07 15.38
CA LYS A 52 18.93 -3.54 14.25
C LYS A 52 18.74 -4.37 12.99
N LEU A 53 18.68 -5.71 13.11
CA LEU A 53 18.43 -6.58 11.95
C LEU A 53 17.05 -6.34 11.36
N LEU A 54 16.01 -6.31 12.18
CA LEU A 54 14.65 -6.10 11.73
C LEU A 54 14.41 -4.69 11.19
N HIS A 55 15.15 -3.70 11.71
CA HIS A 55 15.14 -2.33 11.16
C HIS A 55 15.83 -2.26 9.79
N SER A 56 17.00 -2.88 9.65
CA SER A 56 17.77 -2.86 8.40
C SER A 56 17.19 -3.78 7.32
N TYR A 57 16.48 -4.84 7.70
CA TYR A 57 15.89 -5.84 6.83
C TYR A 57 14.42 -6.11 7.24
N PRO A 58 13.51 -5.16 6.96
CA PRO A 58 12.12 -5.23 7.41
C PRO A 58 11.30 -6.34 6.75
N ASP A 59 11.79 -6.92 5.67
CA ASP A 59 11.21 -8.08 5.00
C ASP A 59 11.51 -9.42 5.71
N VAL A 60 12.41 -9.43 6.69
CA VAL A 60 12.69 -10.63 7.50
C VAL A 60 11.55 -10.89 8.48
N ASN A 61 11.00 -12.09 8.43
CA ASN A 61 9.93 -12.50 9.34
C ASN A 61 10.48 -12.67 10.77
N ALA A 62 10.05 -11.78 11.67
CA ALA A 62 10.48 -11.79 13.07
C ALA A 62 10.09 -13.08 13.80
N LEU A 63 8.91 -13.67 13.52
CA LEU A 63 8.48 -14.92 14.10
C LEU A 63 9.41 -16.07 13.69
N TRP A 64 9.74 -16.15 12.39
CA TRP A 64 10.70 -17.15 11.92
C TRP A 64 12.09 -16.91 12.52
N LEU A 65 12.53 -15.67 12.59
CA LEU A 65 13.84 -15.32 13.15
C LEU A 65 13.96 -15.79 14.61
N LEU A 66 12.93 -15.59 15.42
CA LEU A 66 12.94 -15.90 16.85
C LEU A 66 12.64 -17.38 17.14
N THR A 67 11.70 -17.99 16.41
CA THR A 67 11.18 -19.32 16.73
C THR A 67 11.55 -20.41 15.73
N GLY A 68 11.95 -20.01 14.52
CA GLY A 68 12.15 -20.92 13.39
C GLY A 68 10.86 -21.40 12.73
N LYS A 69 9.69 -20.89 13.12
CA LYS A 69 8.39 -21.26 12.54
C LYS A 69 7.99 -20.28 11.45
N GLY A 70 7.39 -20.79 10.36
CA GLY A 70 6.99 -20.00 9.19
C GLY A 70 8.12 -19.77 8.20
N ASP A 71 7.92 -18.85 7.28
CA ASP A 71 8.87 -18.51 6.22
C ASP A 71 9.87 -17.44 6.66
N MET A 72 11.09 -17.51 6.13
CA MET A 72 12.19 -16.61 6.48
C MET A 72 11.90 -15.14 6.17
N PHE A 73 11.19 -14.90 5.08
CA PHE A 73 10.76 -13.56 4.68
C PHE A 73 9.24 -13.48 4.67
N TYR A 74 8.71 -12.28 4.87
CA TYR A 74 7.31 -12.04 4.58
C TYR A 74 7.12 -12.19 3.08
N VAL A 75 6.31 -13.16 2.66
CA VAL A 75 5.99 -13.37 1.25
C VAL A 75 5.12 -12.21 0.81
N GLN A 76 5.61 -11.40 -0.13
CA GLN A 76 4.76 -10.51 -0.92
C GLN A 76 4.04 -11.41 -1.95
N ASN A 77 2.94 -12.01 -1.53
CA ASN A 77 2.15 -12.85 -2.42
C ASN A 77 1.43 -12.00 -3.47
N ASN A 78 2.02 -11.98 -4.65
CA ASN A 78 1.31 -11.75 -5.91
C ASN A 78 0.97 -13.11 -6.55
N GLU A 79 0.25 -13.97 -5.86
CA GLU A 79 -0.44 -15.10 -6.51
C GLU A 79 -1.53 -15.65 -5.58
N VAL A 80 -2.75 -15.64 -6.11
CA VAL A 80 -3.94 -16.21 -5.51
C VAL A 80 -3.83 -17.73 -5.62
N ASN A 81 -3.68 -18.45 -4.51
CA ASN A 81 -4.03 -19.85 -4.42
C ASN A 81 -5.14 -20.01 -3.38
N GLU A 82 -6.35 -20.22 -3.89
CA GLU A 82 -7.48 -20.70 -3.12
C GLU A 82 -7.19 -22.10 -2.59
N THR A 83 -6.95 -22.25 -1.32
CA THR A 83 -7.43 -23.37 -0.46
C THR A 83 -6.72 -23.27 0.90
N GLN A 84 -7.40 -22.69 1.85
CA GLN A 84 -7.58 -23.15 3.23
C GLN A 84 -8.13 -21.99 4.07
N LYS A 85 -9.38 -22.18 4.54
CA LYS A 85 -10.02 -21.34 5.55
C LYS A 85 -9.33 -21.59 6.89
N ASP A 86 -8.25 -20.89 7.15
CA ASP A 86 -7.76 -20.67 8.50
C ASP A 86 -7.98 -19.20 8.83
N TYR A 87 -8.81 -18.96 9.84
CA TYR A 87 -8.99 -17.65 10.46
C TYR A 87 -7.68 -17.22 11.14
N HIS A 88 -6.66 -16.94 10.34
CA HIS A 88 -5.53 -16.16 10.83
C HIS A 88 -6.05 -14.74 11.06
N LYS A 89 -5.93 -14.26 12.29
CA LYS A 89 -5.91 -12.83 12.61
C LYS A 89 -4.74 -12.22 11.82
N GLY A 90 -4.93 -12.04 10.50
CA GLY A 90 -4.01 -11.31 9.62
C GLY A 90 -3.84 -9.91 10.19
N LYS A 91 -2.64 -9.39 10.22
CA LYS A 91 -2.40 -7.96 10.43
C LYS A 91 -3.28 -7.23 9.43
N LEU A 92 -4.31 -6.55 9.92
CA LEU A 92 -5.16 -5.72 9.08
C LEU A 92 -4.27 -4.75 8.32
N LYS A 93 -4.41 -4.72 7.00
CA LYS A 93 -3.68 -3.77 6.16
C LYS A 93 -4.06 -2.35 6.59
N HIS A 94 -3.06 -1.57 6.96
CA HIS A 94 -3.26 -0.16 7.23
C HIS A 94 -3.35 0.60 5.90
N ILE A 95 -4.52 1.18 5.63
CA ILE A 95 -4.80 1.95 4.42
C ILE A 95 -4.59 3.42 4.76
N PRO A 96 -3.69 4.14 4.08
CA PRO A 96 -3.45 5.54 4.36
C PRO A 96 -4.62 6.41 3.91
N LEU A 97 -5.03 7.36 4.74
CA LEU A 97 -5.81 8.52 4.37
C LEU A 97 -4.85 9.57 3.84
N ILE A 98 -5.02 10.02 2.61
CA ILE A 98 -4.13 10.98 1.97
C ILE A 98 -4.80 12.34 1.78
N GLY A 99 -3.98 13.39 1.82
CA GLY A 99 -4.40 14.75 1.52
C GLY A 99 -4.49 15.06 0.02
N THR A 100 -5.08 16.20 -0.30
CA THR A 100 -5.22 16.68 -1.68
C THR A 100 -3.87 16.83 -2.39
N SER A 101 -2.83 17.28 -1.67
CA SER A 101 -1.47 17.44 -2.20
C SER A 101 -0.86 16.17 -2.76
N ALA A 102 -1.18 15.03 -2.16
CA ALA A 102 -0.70 13.73 -2.61
C ALA A 102 -1.22 13.36 -4.02
N LEU A 103 -2.48 13.72 -4.31
CA LEU A 103 -3.12 13.43 -5.60
C LEU A 103 -2.64 14.36 -6.73
N LEU A 104 -2.12 15.52 -6.39
CA LEU A 104 -1.60 16.51 -7.34
C LEU A 104 -0.12 16.27 -7.72
N LYS A 105 0.55 15.35 -7.03
CA LYS A 105 1.88 14.87 -7.41
C LYS A 105 1.76 13.88 -8.57
N SER A 106 2.63 13.98 -9.57
CA SER A 106 2.52 13.19 -10.81
C SER A 106 2.52 11.67 -10.55
N GLU A 107 1.95 10.91 -11.51
CA GLU A 107 1.72 9.44 -11.46
C GLU A 107 2.98 8.57 -11.22
N GLU A 108 4.19 9.12 -11.26
CA GLU A 108 5.45 8.38 -11.14
C GLU A 108 5.75 7.88 -9.72
N ALA A 109 5.10 8.45 -8.71
CA ALA A 109 5.31 8.00 -7.34
C ALA A 109 4.57 6.68 -7.06
N LYS A 110 5.32 5.59 -6.94
CA LYS A 110 4.77 4.26 -6.57
C LYS A 110 4.12 4.23 -5.18
N PHE A 111 4.45 5.16 -4.29
CA PHE A 111 3.98 5.25 -2.91
C PHE A 111 3.77 6.70 -2.52
N PHE A 112 2.80 6.96 -1.65
CA PHE A 112 2.62 8.27 -1.05
C PHE A 112 3.77 8.55 -0.07
N ALA A 113 4.29 9.77 -0.07
CA ALA A 113 5.28 10.18 0.92
C ALA A 113 4.66 10.24 2.32
N ALA A 114 5.46 10.03 3.36
CA ALA A 114 4.95 10.05 4.74
C ALA A 114 4.26 11.38 5.10
N GLU A 115 4.71 12.49 4.51
CA GLU A 115 4.15 13.84 4.67
C GLU A 115 2.76 14.01 4.01
N ASP A 116 2.39 13.14 3.08
CA ASP A 116 1.11 13.15 2.38
C ASP A 116 0.04 12.34 3.12
N ILE A 117 0.42 11.56 4.12
CA ILE A 117 -0.45 10.67 4.88
C ILE A 117 -0.94 11.40 6.12
N ILE A 118 -2.26 11.54 6.23
CA ILE A 118 -2.92 12.19 7.37
C ILE A 118 -3.08 11.18 8.51
N GLU A 119 -3.58 9.98 8.19
CA GLU A 119 -3.93 8.95 9.16
C GLU A 119 -3.97 7.58 8.48
N TYR A 120 -4.04 6.49 9.27
CA TYR A 120 -4.20 5.13 8.78
C TYR A 120 -5.47 4.48 9.31
N TYR A 121 -6.18 3.78 8.43
CA TYR A 121 -7.39 3.02 8.74
C TYR A 121 -7.21 1.54 8.46
N SER A 122 -7.89 0.71 9.25
CA SER A 122 -7.92 -0.75 9.06
C SER A 122 -9.36 -1.18 8.82
N ILE A 123 -9.71 -1.42 7.55
CA ILE A 123 -11.05 -1.80 7.12
C ILE A 123 -10.97 -3.14 6.38
N PRO A 124 -11.42 -4.25 7.00
CA PRO A 124 -11.22 -5.60 6.43
C PRO A 124 -11.78 -5.78 5.02
N LYS A 125 -12.95 -5.23 4.72
CA LYS A 125 -13.57 -5.31 3.38
C LYS A 125 -12.75 -4.57 2.30
N PHE A 126 -12.02 -3.54 2.68
CA PHE A 126 -11.22 -2.74 1.76
C PHE A 126 -9.94 -3.45 1.35
N GLU A 127 -9.44 -4.34 2.18
CA GLU A 127 -8.32 -5.22 1.83
C GLU A 127 -8.69 -6.16 0.66
N ILE A 128 -9.87 -6.80 0.74
CA ILE A 128 -10.41 -7.67 -0.31
C ILE A 128 -10.63 -6.88 -1.62
N ALA A 129 -11.09 -5.64 -1.53
CA ALA A 129 -11.31 -4.76 -2.68
C ALA A 129 -10.01 -4.17 -3.27
N GLN A 130 -8.85 -4.51 -2.71
CA GLN A 130 -7.54 -3.97 -3.14
C GLN A 130 -7.46 -2.44 -3.12
N ILE A 131 -8.12 -1.80 -2.15
CA ILE A 131 -8.05 -0.36 -1.95
C ILE A 131 -6.63 0.01 -1.53
N GLU A 132 -6.06 1.01 -2.17
CA GLU A 132 -4.69 1.46 -1.95
C GLU A 132 -4.62 2.63 -0.96
N PHE A 133 -5.61 3.52 -1.00
CA PHE A 133 -5.69 4.68 -0.13
C PHE A 133 -7.13 5.13 0.11
N LEU A 134 -7.31 5.97 1.12
CA LEU A 134 -8.54 6.69 1.41
C LEU A 134 -8.38 8.17 1.06
N PHE A 135 -9.46 8.77 0.65
CA PHE A 135 -9.57 10.21 0.44
C PHE A 135 -10.82 10.76 1.13
N SER A 136 -10.65 11.79 1.97
CA SER A 136 -11.77 12.44 2.65
C SER A 136 -12.39 13.52 1.77
N ILE A 137 -13.70 13.55 1.78
CA ILE A 137 -14.45 14.62 1.11
C ILE A 137 -14.70 15.73 2.11
N ASP A 138 -13.88 16.78 2.06
CA ASP A 138 -13.98 17.90 3.00
C ASP A 138 -14.81 19.07 2.46
N ASN A 139 -14.93 19.20 1.13
CA ASN A 139 -15.62 20.29 0.45
C ASN A 139 -16.82 19.84 -0.36
N GLU A 140 -17.97 20.53 -0.18
CA GLU A 140 -19.19 20.28 -0.94
C GLU A 140 -19.04 20.54 -2.44
N GLN A 141 -18.10 21.40 -2.85
CA GLN A 141 -17.84 21.72 -4.28
C GLN A 141 -17.23 20.56 -5.08
N SER A 142 -16.54 19.64 -4.40
CA SER A 142 -16.05 18.40 -5.03
C SER A 142 -17.16 17.34 -5.14
N LEU A 143 -18.28 17.59 -4.47
CA LEU A 143 -19.38 16.68 -4.27
C LEU A 143 -20.50 16.94 -5.26
N GLN A 144 -20.81 15.91 -5.93
CA GLN A 144 -22.10 15.84 -6.63
C GLN A 144 -22.61 14.42 -6.38
N SER A 145 -23.65 14.34 -5.51
CA SER A 145 -24.33 13.09 -5.09
C SER A 145 -23.83 11.81 -5.79
N PRO A 146 -23.62 10.70 -5.12
CA PRO A 146 -24.22 10.34 -3.81
C PRO A 146 -23.31 10.55 -2.57
N TYR A 147 -22.17 11.20 -2.74
CA TYR A 147 -21.20 11.39 -1.67
C TYR A 147 -21.51 12.63 -0.83
N LYS A 148 -21.18 12.58 0.46
CA LYS A 148 -21.41 13.68 1.43
C LYS A 148 -20.08 14.13 2.03
N LYS A 149 -20.07 15.34 2.56
CA LYS A 149 -18.97 15.82 3.38
C LYS A 149 -18.71 14.85 4.54
N GLY A 150 -17.44 14.47 4.74
CA GLY A 150 -17.02 13.49 5.75
C GLY A 150 -16.99 12.03 5.24
N ASP A 151 -17.48 11.75 4.02
CA ASP A 151 -17.31 10.42 3.44
C ASP A 151 -15.82 10.15 3.17
N LEU A 152 -15.37 8.92 3.49
CA LEU A 152 -14.07 8.43 3.11
C LEU A 152 -14.20 7.54 1.86
N LEU A 153 -13.63 7.98 0.76
CA LEU A 153 -13.59 7.22 -0.49
C LEU A 153 -12.41 6.25 -0.47
N GLY A 154 -12.69 4.95 -0.62
CA GLY A 154 -11.66 3.93 -0.82
C GLY A 154 -11.28 3.83 -2.29
N CYS A 155 -10.04 4.17 -2.60
CA CYS A 155 -9.57 4.37 -3.97
C CYS A 155 -8.41 3.45 -4.33
N LYS A 156 -8.30 3.17 -5.64
CA LYS A 156 -7.15 2.51 -6.26
C LYS A 156 -6.66 3.37 -7.42
N GLN A 157 -5.38 3.72 -7.40
CA GLN A 157 -4.78 4.54 -8.46
C GLN A 157 -4.64 3.76 -9.76
N LEU A 158 -5.02 4.36 -10.87
CA LEU A 158 -4.80 3.83 -12.21
C LEU A 158 -3.44 4.32 -12.72
N ARG A 159 -2.46 3.41 -12.75
CA ARG A 159 -1.11 3.69 -13.23
C ARG A 159 -0.97 3.15 -14.65
N ASN A 160 -0.55 4.02 -15.59
CA ASN A 160 -0.29 3.64 -16.99
C ASN A 160 -1.42 2.79 -17.62
N SER A 161 -2.66 3.09 -17.25
CA SER A 161 -3.80 2.29 -17.66
C SER A 161 -4.33 2.78 -18.99
N THR A 162 -4.23 1.95 -20.01
CA THR A 162 -4.96 2.12 -21.26
C THR A 162 -6.42 1.71 -21.15
N PHE A 163 -6.79 0.98 -20.07
CA PHE A 163 -8.14 0.47 -19.87
C PHE A 163 -8.87 1.24 -18.78
N ILE A 164 -9.93 1.94 -19.16
CA ILE A 164 -10.84 2.65 -18.24
C ILE A 164 -12.16 1.91 -18.15
N GLN A 165 -12.62 1.65 -16.92
CA GLN A 165 -13.92 1.04 -16.69
C GLN A 165 -15.02 2.10 -16.77
N TRP A 166 -15.62 2.25 -17.94
CA TRP A 166 -16.64 3.25 -18.20
C TRP A 166 -17.85 3.14 -17.26
N GLY A 167 -18.41 4.27 -16.88
CA GLY A 167 -19.55 4.34 -15.97
C GLY A 167 -19.23 4.12 -14.50
N LYS A 168 -17.98 3.78 -14.16
CA LYS A 168 -17.51 3.75 -12.76
C LYS A 168 -17.18 5.15 -12.28
N THR A 169 -17.19 5.31 -10.95
CA THR A 169 -16.81 6.57 -10.31
C THR A 169 -15.30 6.65 -10.15
N PHE A 170 -14.76 7.80 -10.48
CA PHE A 170 -13.34 8.11 -10.35
C PHE A 170 -13.12 9.34 -9.49
N LEU A 171 -12.04 9.30 -8.74
CA LEU A 171 -11.39 10.46 -8.13
C LEU A 171 -10.37 10.97 -9.13
N ILE A 172 -10.60 12.18 -9.63
CA ILE A 172 -9.85 12.79 -10.73
C ILE A 172 -9.13 14.02 -10.20
N ALA A 173 -7.81 13.96 -10.11
CA ALA A 173 -7.00 15.13 -9.79
C ALA A 173 -6.65 15.87 -11.07
N THR A 174 -6.98 17.16 -11.11
CA THR A 174 -6.73 18.06 -12.23
C THR A 174 -5.91 19.26 -11.80
N LYS A 175 -5.40 20.02 -12.76
CA LYS A 175 -4.71 21.29 -12.47
C LYS A 175 -5.58 22.31 -11.72
N GLN A 176 -6.90 22.18 -11.83
CA GLN A 176 -7.86 23.10 -11.20
C GLN A 176 -8.43 22.58 -9.87
N GLY A 177 -8.17 21.33 -9.52
CA GLY A 177 -8.67 20.71 -8.29
C GLY A 177 -9.07 19.25 -8.47
N ILE A 178 -9.75 18.71 -7.46
CA ILE A 178 -10.16 17.32 -7.41
C ILE A 178 -11.66 17.21 -7.72
N LEU A 179 -12.00 16.26 -8.58
CA LEU A 179 -13.35 15.95 -9.01
C LEU A 179 -13.67 14.49 -8.68
N VAL A 180 -14.93 14.22 -8.33
CA VAL A 180 -15.48 12.87 -8.21
C VAL A 180 -16.58 12.72 -9.25
N ARG A 181 -16.32 11.96 -10.31
CA ARG A 181 -17.23 11.83 -11.46
C ARG A 181 -17.21 10.42 -12.03
N LYS A 182 -18.29 10.06 -12.72
CA LYS A 182 -18.31 8.91 -13.63
C LYS A 182 -17.68 9.33 -14.96
N LEU A 183 -16.82 8.47 -15.52
CA LEU A 183 -16.20 8.70 -16.82
C LEU A 183 -16.89 7.89 -17.91
N PHE A 184 -17.06 8.53 -19.06
CA PHE A 184 -17.60 7.92 -20.28
C PHE A 184 -16.73 8.27 -21.49
N PRO A 185 -16.71 7.41 -22.52
CA PRO A 185 -15.98 7.69 -23.74
C PRO A 185 -16.69 8.77 -24.55
N VAL A 186 -15.93 9.54 -25.31
CA VAL A 186 -16.40 10.47 -26.33
C VAL A 186 -15.71 10.19 -27.66
N GLU A 187 -16.19 10.74 -28.75
CA GLU A 187 -15.59 10.55 -30.09
C GLU A 187 -14.12 10.98 -30.15
N ASN A 188 -13.78 12.03 -29.41
CA ASN A 188 -12.39 12.47 -29.29
C ASN A 188 -11.66 11.61 -28.25
N GLU A 189 -10.79 10.71 -28.70
CA GLU A 189 -10.00 9.82 -27.85
C GLU A 189 -9.11 10.53 -26.80
N ASN A 190 -8.83 11.82 -26.99
CA ASN A 190 -8.06 12.63 -26.05
C ASN A 190 -8.92 13.25 -24.96
N GLN A 191 -10.21 12.97 -24.93
CA GLN A 191 -11.14 13.51 -23.93
C GLN A 191 -11.94 12.42 -23.24
N PHE A 192 -12.47 12.77 -22.06
CA PHE A 192 -13.46 11.99 -21.34
C PHE A 192 -14.67 12.85 -21.05
N GLU A 193 -15.87 12.28 -21.13
CA GLU A 193 -17.06 12.91 -20.58
C GLU A 193 -17.15 12.60 -19.09
N CYS A 194 -17.21 13.65 -18.28
CA CYS A 194 -17.39 13.63 -16.85
C CYS A 194 -18.87 13.82 -16.51
N ARG A 195 -19.50 12.81 -15.88
CA ARG A 195 -20.89 12.89 -15.46
C ARG A 195 -21.00 12.82 -13.94
N ALA A 196 -21.85 13.70 -13.39
CA ALA A 196 -22.34 13.59 -12.02
C ALA A 196 -23.44 12.52 -11.92
N GLU A 197 -23.82 12.15 -10.69
CA GLU A 197 -25.00 11.30 -10.48
C GLU A 197 -26.29 12.06 -10.83
N ASP A 198 -26.38 13.30 -10.38
CA ASP A 198 -27.49 14.21 -10.69
C ASP A 198 -27.11 15.15 -11.86
N LEU A 199 -27.55 14.79 -13.06
CA LEU A 199 -27.32 15.58 -14.27
C LEU A 199 -28.21 16.81 -14.36
N SER A 200 -29.30 16.88 -13.60
CA SER A 200 -30.19 18.04 -13.61
C SER A 200 -29.58 19.25 -12.94
N THR A 201 -28.87 19.01 -11.85
CA THR A 201 -28.16 20.05 -11.08
C THR A 201 -26.74 20.29 -11.62
N TYR A 202 -26.11 19.23 -12.13
CA TYR A 202 -24.72 19.25 -12.56
C TYR A 202 -24.57 18.66 -13.95
N PRO A 203 -24.63 19.48 -15.01
CA PRO A 203 -24.49 19.01 -16.38
C PRO A 203 -23.15 18.31 -16.63
N SER A 204 -23.15 17.37 -17.56
CA SER A 204 -21.92 16.73 -18.01
C SER A 204 -21.01 17.73 -18.74
N PHE A 205 -19.70 17.45 -18.69
CA PHE A 205 -18.71 18.21 -19.44
C PHE A 205 -17.57 17.30 -19.89
N ASN A 206 -16.85 17.71 -20.93
CA ASN A 206 -15.68 17.00 -21.40
C ASN A 206 -14.42 17.57 -20.74
N ILE A 207 -13.47 16.68 -20.42
CA ILE A 207 -12.15 17.03 -19.91
C ILE A 207 -11.07 16.43 -20.81
N ASP A 208 -10.05 17.20 -21.11
CA ASP A 208 -8.87 16.71 -21.82
C ASP A 208 -8.02 15.84 -20.90
N ARG A 209 -7.48 14.74 -21.44
CA ARG A 209 -6.56 13.85 -20.69
C ARG A 209 -5.34 14.58 -20.16
N THR A 210 -4.88 15.62 -20.86
CA THR A 210 -3.73 16.45 -20.47
C THR A 210 -3.99 17.34 -19.26
N GLU A 211 -5.26 17.55 -18.91
CA GLU A 211 -5.64 18.25 -17.67
C GLU A 211 -5.66 17.35 -16.44
N ILE A 212 -5.66 16.03 -16.65
CA ILE A 212 -5.70 15.04 -15.58
C ILE A 212 -4.26 14.77 -15.09
N ILE A 213 -4.01 15.03 -13.82
CA ILE A 213 -2.72 14.76 -13.13
C ILE A 213 -2.69 13.32 -12.65
N SER A 214 -3.77 12.87 -12.00
CA SER A 214 -3.91 11.48 -11.55
C SER A 214 -5.37 11.04 -11.62
N LEU A 215 -5.56 9.73 -11.83
CA LEU A 215 -6.86 9.10 -11.96
C LEU A 215 -6.93 7.90 -11.02
N SER A 216 -7.96 7.84 -10.19
CA SER A 216 -8.16 6.72 -9.27
C SER A 216 -9.60 6.26 -9.30
N ILE A 217 -9.82 4.94 -9.36
CA ILE A 217 -11.15 4.36 -9.30
C ILE A 217 -11.62 4.29 -7.85
N VAL A 218 -12.87 4.70 -7.60
CA VAL A 218 -13.53 4.57 -6.30
C VAL A 218 -14.13 3.17 -6.20
N LEU A 219 -13.69 2.38 -5.24
CA LEU A 219 -14.10 0.99 -5.03
C LEU A 219 -14.97 0.80 -3.77
N GLY A 220 -14.98 1.79 -2.88
CA GLY A 220 -15.79 1.74 -1.66
C GLY A 220 -15.94 3.10 -1.02
N VAL A 221 -16.89 3.19 -0.10
CA VAL A 221 -17.18 4.40 0.69
C VAL A 221 -17.38 4.00 2.14
N VAL A 222 -16.83 4.77 3.07
CA VAL A 222 -17.16 4.72 4.49
C VAL A 222 -17.88 6.01 4.84
N ARG A 223 -19.05 5.88 5.43
CA ARG A 223 -19.88 6.98 5.91
C ARG A 223 -20.16 6.79 7.37
N MET A 224 -19.94 7.83 8.15
CA MET A 224 -20.39 7.91 9.54
C MET A 224 -21.66 8.77 9.56
N GLU A 225 -22.72 8.27 10.18
CA GLU A 225 -23.99 8.97 10.36
C GLU A 225 -24.07 9.60 11.76
#